data_779b7921884ca78bf5ce114ddc22f74c
#
_entry.id   779b7921884ca78bf5ce114ddc22f74c
#
_cell.length_a   1.000
_cell.length_b   1.000
_cell.length_c   1.000
_cell.angle_alpha   90.00
_cell.angle_beta   90.00
_cell.angle_gamma   90.00
#
_symmetry.space_group_name_H-M   'P 1'
#
loop_
_entity.id
_entity.type
_entity.pdbx_description
1 polymer ?
#
loop_
_entity_poly.entity_id
_entity_poly.type
_entity_poly.pdbx_seq_one_letter_code
_entity_poly.pdbx_strand_id
1 'polypeptide(L)'
;MAGYAEEVKDDLPEGLEYLPTNAINTAFRWKMYKQDGTETTEVKEASYIKTDYLAKINDIDNKNLLKAFDPETMTMPDYRDLKIAFKVTEPNTSDRVIINTAEITEDADEDGKEVEDVDSTPDNNNPDEDDQDIEKIKVKYFDLALKKWVTESIVTYNGKTTITKTGHTGDENPEPPAKVEIRSDRINQTTVKFKFSIKVTNEGEIEGYAKEIIDYIPQGLKFVQEDNPKWRLTDDGKVLTNQLKDVLIKPGESQTVEIILTWINGKNNMGLKTNWAEIYEDDNDYDSPDIDSTPGNDKKGEDDEDDAPVIITTATGSVQTYIT
;
A
#
# COMPACT_ATOMS: atom_id res chain seq x y z
N MET A 1 -11.26 47.38 7.77
CA MET A 1 -12.41 47.60 8.73
C MET A 1 -12.55 46.34 9.58
N ALA A 2 -13.20 46.41 10.75
CA ALA A 2 -13.52 45.19 11.51
C ALA A 2 -14.77 44.55 10.90
N GLY A 3 -14.87 43.21 10.93
CA GLY A 3 -15.97 42.50 10.29
C GLY A 3 -16.12 41.06 10.72
N TYR A 4 -17.06 40.37 10.12
CA TYR A 4 -17.42 38.98 10.36
C TYR A 4 -17.32 38.17 9.07
N ALA A 5 -16.84 36.92 9.17
CA ALA A 5 -17.10 35.90 8.16
C ALA A 5 -18.49 35.32 8.46
N GLU A 6 -19.53 35.76 7.75
CA GLU A 6 -20.91 35.39 7.99
C GLU A 6 -21.19 33.93 7.58
N GLU A 7 -20.57 33.46 6.50
CA GLU A 7 -20.63 32.06 6.07
C GLU A 7 -19.29 31.62 5.50
N VAL A 8 -18.88 30.38 5.84
CA VAL A 8 -17.70 29.73 5.27
C VAL A 8 -18.14 28.40 4.67
N LYS A 9 -17.70 28.17 3.44
CA LYS A 9 -17.88 26.93 2.66
C LYS A 9 -16.58 26.14 2.67
N ASP A 10 -16.70 24.81 2.65
CA ASP A 10 -15.60 23.89 2.46
C ASP A 10 -16.05 22.77 1.49
N ASP A 11 -15.28 22.53 0.45
CA ASP A 11 -15.61 21.53 -0.56
C ASP A 11 -15.43 20.11 -0.01
N LEU A 12 -16.17 19.15 -0.56
CA LEU A 12 -16.03 17.73 -0.24
C LEU A 12 -15.36 16.99 -1.41
N PRO A 13 -14.02 17.04 -1.52
CA PRO A 13 -13.32 16.35 -2.59
C PRO A 13 -13.41 14.84 -2.40
N GLU A 14 -13.30 14.11 -3.52
CA GLU A 14 -13.16 12.66 -3.48
C GLU A 14 -11.91 12.26 -2.68
N GLY A 15 -12.07 11.25 -1.81
CA GLY A 15 -11.03 10.86 -0.86
C GLY A 15 -11.25 11.40 0.56
N LEU A 16 -12.23 12.31 0.77
CA LEU A 16 -12.67 12.75 2.09
C LEU A 16 -14.17 12.44 2.29
N GLU A 17 -14.48 11.72 3.33
CA GLU A 17 -15.86 11.43 3.75
C GLU A 17 -16.20 12.32 4.96
N TYR A 18 -17.21 13.18 4.82
CA TYR A 18 -17.68 14.02 5.91
C TYR A 18 -18.37 13.20 7.01
N LEU A 19 -18.11 13.57 8.27
CA LEU A 19 -18.61 12.89 9.45
C LEU A 19 -19.68 13.75 10.19
N PRO A 20 -20.96 13.71 9.79
CA PRO A 20 -21.99 14.65 10.30
C PRO A 20 -22.26 14.54 11.80
N THR A 21 -22.01 13.39 12.42
CA THR A 21 -22.21 13.16 13.85
C THR A 21 -20.96 13.35 14.69
N ASN A 22 -19.81 13.69 14.08
CA ASN A 22 -18.58 13.97 14.79
C ASN A 22 -18.75 15.21 15.68
N ALA A 23 -18.22 15.14 16.91
CA ALA A 23 -18.35 16.20 17.89
C ALA A 23 -17.76 17.55 17.42
N ILE A 24 -16.68 17.53 16.65
CA ILE A 24 -16.07 18.73 16.05
C ILE A 24 -17.05 19.35 15.05
N ASN A 25 -17.55 18.57 14.09
CA ASN A 25 -18.43 19.07 13.04
C ASN A 25 -19.74 19.62 13.61
N THR A 26 -20.28 18.96 14.63
CA THR A 26 -21.47 19.43 15.36
C THR A 26 -21.21 20.73 16.13
N ALA A 27 -20.03 20.84 16.78
CA ALA A 27 -19.67 22.04 17.54
C ALA A 27 -19.52 23.28 16.66
N PHE A 28 -18.97 23.12 15.46
CA PHE A 28 -18.82 24.19 14.48
C PHE A 28 -20.02 24.32 13.52
N ARG A 29 -21.13 23.60 13.78
CA ARG A 29 -22.43 23.76 13.09
C ARG A 29 -22.39 23.53 11.59
N TRP A 30 -21.45 22.73 11.08
CA TRP A 30 -21.36 22.42 9.65
C TRP A 30 -22.62 21.70 9.15
N LYS A 31 -23.15 22.13 8.00
CA LYS A 31 -24.28 21.55 7.28
C LYS A 31 -23.86 21.13 5.89
N MET A 32 -24.49 20.07 5.37
CA MET A 32 -24.17 19.51 4.06
C MET A 32 -25.10 20.06 2.98
N TYR A 33 -24.54 20.29 1.79
CA TYR A 33 -25.25 20.81 0.62
C TYR A 33 -24.90 20.00 -0.62
N LYS A 34 -25.91 19.83 -1.50
CA LYS A 34 -25.74 19.30 -2.84
C LYS A 34 -25.12 20.36 -3.76
N GLN A 35 -24.67 19.92 -4.93
CA GLN A 35 -24.12 20.83 -5.96
C GLN A 35 -25.09 21.94 -6.40
N ASP A 36 -26.39 21.73 -6.27
CA ASP A 36 -27.42 22.73 -6.64
C ASP A 36 -27.77 23.71 -5.50
N GLY A 37 -27.06 23.65 -4.38
CA GLY A 37 -27.29 24.51 -3.21
C GLY A 37 -28.35 24.00 -2.25
N THR A 38 -28.98 22.85 -2.49
CA THR A 38 -29.97 22.28 -1.58
C THR A 38 -29.32 21.63 -0.37
N GLU A 39 -29.74 21.98 0.85
CA GLU A 39 -29.30 21.31 2.07
C GLU A 39 -29.70 19.82 2.06
N THR A 40 -28.79 18.94 2.49
CA THR A 40 -29.00 17.50 2.56
C THR A 40 -28.53 16.91 3.87
N THR A 41 -29.11 15.79 4.28
CA THR A 41 -28.63 14.99 5.42
C THR A 41 -27.87 13.73 4.95
N GLU A 42 -27.86 13.48 3.64
CA GLU A 42 -27.23 12.29 3.04
C GLU A 42 -25.81 12.62 2.59
N VAL A 43 -24.81 12.02 3.27
CA VAL A 43 -23.38 12.26 3.01
C VAL A 43 -23.01 12.01 1.54
N LYS A 44 -23.58 10.97 0.91
CA LYS A 44 -23.30 10.63 -0.50
C LYS A 44 -23.84 11.62 -1.53
N GLU A 45 -24.76 12.50 -1.13
CA GLU A 45 -25.33 13.53 -2.00
C GLU A 45 -24.69 14.90 -1.78
N ALA A 46 -23.87 15.02 -0.73
CA ALA A 46 -23.20 16.26 -0.40
C ALA A 46 -22.02 16.52 -1.32
N SER A 47 -21.90 17.75 -1.80
CA SER A 47 -20.77 18.24 -2.63
C SER A 47 -19.90 19.23 -1.86
N TYR A 48 -20.44 19.89 -0.87
CA TYR A 48 -19.76 20.82 0.02
C TYR A 48 -20.49 20.96 1.36
N ILE A 49 -19.82 21.58 2.31
CA ILE A 49 -20.40 21.94 3.60
C ILE A 49 -20.29 23.44 3.82
N LYS A 50 -21.20 24.00 4.60
CA LYS A 50 -21.17 25.39 5.03
C LYS A 50 -21.41 25.55 6.53
N THR A 51 -20.88 26.63 7.10
CA THR A 51 -21.15 27.00 8.49
C THR A 51 -21.30 28.50 8.64
N ASP A 52 -22.23 28.89 9.48
CA ASP A 52 -22.47 30.25 9.97
C ASP A 52 -21.92 30.45 11.41
N TYR A 53 -21.01 29.61 11.85
CA TYR A 53 -20.49 29.61 13.24
C TYR A 53 -19.87 30.95 13.62
N LEU A 54 -19.16 31.59 12.67
CA LEU A 54 -18.51 32.87 12.88
C LEU A 54 -19.41 34.09 12.59
N ALA A 55 -20.63 33.87 12.12
CA ALA A 55 -21.57 34.94 11.84
C ALA A 55 -21.86 35.82 13.08
N LYS A 56 -22.15 37.09 12.84
CA LYS A 56 -22.49 38.05 13.89
C LYS A 56 -23.65 37.58 14.76
N ILE A 57 -24.71 37.00 14.15
CA ILE A 57 -25.88 36.49 14.86
C ILE A 57 -25.55 35.39 15.88
N ASN A 58 -24.44 34.70 15.70
CA ASN A 58 -23.92 33.62 16.55
C ASN A 58 -22.83 34.10 17.52
N ASP A 59 -22.45 35.37 17.48
CA ASP A 59 -21.42 35.96 18.34
C ASP A 59 -21.98 36.38 19.70
N ILE A 60 -21.77 35.53 20.71
CA ILE A 60 -22.34 35.75 22.06
C ILE A 60 -21.49 36.75 22.88
N ASP A 61 -20.19 36.82 22.67
CA ASP A 61 -19.24 37.55 23.50
C ASP A 61 -18.22 38.42 22.68
N ASN A 62 -18.58 38.85 21.50
CA ASN A 62 -17.71 39.52 20.52
C ASN A 62 -16.43 38.72 20.21
N LYS A 63 -16.51 37.39 20.20
CA LYS A 63 -15.40 36.51 19.95
C LYS A 63 -15.23 36.23 18.45
N ASN A 64 -16.30 36.39 17.68
CA ASN A 64 -16.27 36.13 16.23
C ASN A 64 -15.80 37.36 15.43
N LEU A 65 -15.99 38.57 15.98
CA LEU A 65 -15.55 39.80 15.33
C LEU A 65 -14.03 39.76 15.06
N LEU A 66 -13.68 39.93 13.83
CA LEU A 66 -12.30 40.10 13.36
C LEU A 66 -11.96 41.60 13.37
N LYS A 67 -10.88 41.96 14.05
CA LYS A 67 -10.42 43.34 14.14
C LYS A 67 -9.70 43.74 12.84
N ALA A 68 -9.87 44.98 12.45
CA ALA A 68 -9.07 45.55 11.36
C ALA A 68 -7.59 45.44 11.65
N PHE A 69 -6.80 45.00 10.68
CA PHE A 69 -5.35 44.93 10.81
C PHE A 69 -4.75 46.34 10.91
N ASP A 70 -3.95 46.52 11.95
CA ASP A 70 -3.20 47.78 12.17
C ASP A 70 -1.70 47.41 12.34
N PRO A 71 -0.86 47.72 11.34
CA PRO A 71 0.56 47.34 11.39
C PRO A 71 1.37 48.08 12.46
N GLU A 72 0.84 49.13 13.07
CA GLU A 72 1.48 49.83 14.16
C GLU A 72 1.33 49.11 15.51
N THR A 73 0.23 48.34 15.67
CA THR A 73 -0.14 47.69 16.92
C THR A 73 -0.23 46.16 16.85
N MET A 74 -0.31 45.60 15.65
CA MET A 74 -0.47 44.16 15.39
C MET A 74 0.69 43.63 14.55
N THR A 75 1.20 42.46 14.92
CA THR A 75 2.26 41.76 14.17
C THR A 75 1.72 40.82 13.10
N MET A 76 0.43 40.48 13.16
CA MET A 76 -0.30 39.64 12.21
C MET A 76 -1.79 40.01 12.23
N PRO A 77 -2.55 39.73 11.16
CA PRO A 77 -4.00 39.90 11.16
C PRO A 77 -4.68 39.13 12.27
N ASP A 78 -5.83 39.63 12.75
CA ASP A 78 -6.70 38.88 13.66
C ASP A 78 -7.32 37.69 12.91
N TYR A 79 -7.52 36.56 13.57
CA TYR A 79 -8.01 35.33 12.95
C TYR A 79 -8.95 34.56 13.86
N ARG A 80 -9.75 33.69 13.25
CA ARG A 80 -10.61 32.73 13.93
C ARG A 80 -10.43 31.34 13.28
N ASP A 81 -10.37 30.30 14.12
CA ASP A 81 -10.26 28.92 13.65
C ASP A 81 -11.63 28.28 13.52
N LEU A 82 -11.89 27.67 12.37
CA LEU A 82 -12.91 26.67 12.14
C LEU A 82 -12.24 25.30 12.04
N LYS A 83 -12.92 24.26 12.54
CA LYS A 83 -12.40 22.89 12.50
C LYS A 83 -13.39 21.96 11.83
N ILE A 84 -12.86 21.06 11.01
CA ILE A 84 -13.62 20.03 10.31
C ILE A 84 -12.97 18.67 10.60
N ALA A 85 -13.79 17.64 10.79
CA ALA A 85 -13.33 16.25 10.90
C ALA A 85 -13.85 15.46 9.70
N PHE A 86 -12.91 14.88 8.96
CA PHE A 86 -13.18 13.99 7.85
C PHE A 86 -12.62 12.60 8.15
N LYS A 87 -13.15 11.59 7.48
CA LYS A 87 -12.51 10.30 7.29
C LYS A 87 -11.82 10.31 5.94
N VAL A 88 -10.52 9.99 5.94
CA VAL A 88 -9.78 9.80 4.71
C VAL A 88 -10.20 8.46 4.10
N THR A 89 -10.52 8.47 2.80
CA THR A 89 -10.82 7.29 1.99
C THR A 89 -9.79 7.17 0.89
N GLU A 90 -9.97 6.21 -0.02
CA GLU A 90 -9.07 6.03 -1.15
C GLU A 90 -9.17 7.21 -2.13
N PRO A 91 -8.09 7.98 -2.37
CA PRO A 91 -8.11 9.03 -3.37
C PRO A 91 -8.06 8.45 -4.78
N ASN A 92 -8.75 9.08 -5.73
CA ASN A 92 -8.80 8.64 -7.13
C ASN A 92 -7.65 9.19 -8.00
N THR A 93 -6.73 9.95 -7.42
CA THR A 93 -5.60 10.56 -8.12
C THR A 93 -4.35 9.67 -8.04
N SER A 94 -3.58 9.59 -9.15
CA SER A 94 -2.37 8.77 -9.22
C SER A 94 -1.24 9.24 -8.28
N ASP A 95 -1.24 10.51 -7.89
CA ASP A 95 -0.32 11.08 -6.91
C ASP A 95 -0.81 10.97 -5.47
N ARG A 96 -2.05 10.47 -5.27
CA ARG A 96 -2.73 10.28 -3.98
C ARG A 96 -2.80 11.57 -3.15
N VAL A 97 -2.91 12.70 -3.82
CA VAL A 97 -3.07 14.01 -3.20
C VAL A 97 -4.53 14.46 -3.29
N ILE A 98 -5.15 14.69 -2.15
CA ILE A 98 -6.48 15.29 -2.04
C ILE A 98 -6.29 16.78 -1.86
N ILE A 99 -6.96 17.59 -2.65
CA ILE A 99 -6.97 19.06 -2.53
C ILE A 99 -8.30 19.42 -1.88
N ASN A 100 -8.24 20.03 -0.71
CA ASN A 100 -9.39 20.60 -0.02
C ASN A 100 -9.40 22.11 -0.19
N THR A 101 -10.55 22.69 -0.49
CA THR A 101 -10.72 24.13 -0.75
C THR A 101 -11.73 24.69 0.22
N ALA A 102 -11.39 25.81 0.87
CA ALA A 102 -12.29 26.56 1.71
C ALA A 102 -12.40 28.01 1.23
N GLU A 103 -13.60 28.60 1.34
CA GLU A 103 -13.91 29.96 0.85
C GLU A 103 -14.84 30.66 1.84
N ILE A 104 -14.63 31.96 2.06
CA ILE A 104 -15.61 32.82 2.74
C ILE A 104 -16.68 33.16 1.70
N THR A 105 -17.92 32.71 1.93
CA THR A 105 -19.01 32.88 0.96
C THR A 105 -19.96 34.03 1.32
N GLU A 106 -19.92 34.52 2.56
CA GLU A 106 -20.62 35.72 2.99
C GLU A 106 -19.79 36.46 4.05
N ASP A 107 -19.69 37.76 3.96
CA ASP A 107 -19.03 38.64 4.91
C ASP A 107 -19.93 39.81 5.35
N ALA A 108 -19.52 40.50 6.41
CA ALA A 108 -20.23 41.70 6.89
C ALA A 108 -19.30 42.60 7.73
N ASP A 109 -19.65 43.86 7.84
CA ASP A 109 -19.02 44.82 8.74
C ASP A 109 -19.35 44.49 10.24
N GLU A 110 -18.82 45.32 11.17
CA GLU A 110 -19.07 45.20 12.60
C GLU A 110 -20.56 45.37 12.98
N ASP A 111 -21.36 46.02 12.13
CA ASP A 111 -22.79 46.17 12.30
C ASP A 111 -23.60 45.01 11.69
N GLY A 112 -22.96 44.09 11.00
CA GLY A 112 -23.56 42.92 10.33
C GLY A 112 -24.23 43.32 9.01
N LYS A 113 -23.74 44.35 8.36
CA LYS A 113 -24.19 44.74 7.02
C LYS A 113 -23.22 44.20 6.00
N GLU A 114 -23.75 43.63 4.95
CA GLU A 114 -22.97 43.25 3.77
C GLU A 114 -22.19 44.49 3.27
N VAL A 115 -20.91 44.30 3.01
CA VAL A 115 -20.00 45.29 2.50
C VAL A 115 -19.17 44.67 1.37
N GLU A 116 -18.82 45.50 0.41
CA GLU A 116 -17.93 45.06 -0.68
C GLU A 116 -16.51 44.92 -0.12
N ASP A 117 -15.92 43.73 -0.27
CA ASP A 117 -14.53 43.50 0.04
C ASP A 117 -13.64 44.20 -1.02
N VAL A 118 -12.42 44.60 -0.61
CA VAL A 118 -11.54 45.46 -1.46
C VAL A 118 -10.87 44.65 -2.56
N ASP A 119 -10.53 43.39 -2.30
CA ASP A 119 -9.67 42.56 -3.14
C ASP A 119 -10.19 41.13 -3.34
N SER A 120 -11.39 40.80 -2.83
CA SER A 120 -12.09 39.56 -3.10
C SER A 120 -13.58 39.73 -3.34
N THR A 121 -14.23 38.71 -3.87
CA THR A 121 -15.67 38.62 -4.09
C THR A 121 -16.20 37.32 -3.53
N PRO A 122 -16.92 37.32 -2.41
CA PRO A 122 -17.42 36.09 -1.76
C PRO A 122 -18.21 35.18 -2.71
N ASP A 123 -18.04 33.86 -2.56
CA ASP A 123 -18.74 32.79 -3.30
C ASP A 123 -18.49 32.79 -4.83
N ASN A 124 -17.32 33.27 -5.28
CA ASN A 124 -16.97 33.30 -6.70
C ASN A 124 -16.00 32.19 -7.14
N ASN A 125 -15.48 31.42 -6.17
CA ASN A 125 -14.52 30.33 -6.38
C ASN A 125 -13.28 30.75 -7.18
N ASN A 126 -12.72 31.91 -6.87
CA ASN A 126 -11.54 32.45 -7.53
C ASN A 126 -10.27 32.18 -6.69
N PRO A 127 -9.39 31.25 -7.12
CA PRO A 127 -8.21 30.86 -6.33
C PRO A 127 -7.12 31.94 -6.24
N ASP A 128 -7.28 33.07 -6.93
CA ASP A 128 -6.34 34.18 -6.90
C ASP A 128 -6.74 35.28 -5.88
N GLU A 129 -7.88 35.08 -5.19
CA GLU A 129 -8.39 35.97 -4.14
C GLU A 129 -8.02 35.45 -2.74
N ASP A 130 -8.03 36.31 -1.73
CA ASP A 130 -7.58 35.96 -0.37
C ASP A 130 -8.71 35.45 0.54
N ASP A 131 -9.95 35.43 0.06
CA ASP A 131 -11.10 34.80 0.73
C ASP A 131 -11.18 33.28 0.50
N GLN A 132 -10.33 32.76 -0.40
CA GLN A 132 -10.22 31.31 -0.70
C GLN A 132 -8.81 30.81 -0.50
N ASP A 133 -8.68 29.61 0.06
CA ASP A 133 -7.40 28.91 0.17
C ASP A 133 -7.57 27.39 0.03
N ILE A 134 -6.47 26.72 -0.28
CA ILE A 134 -6.42 25.27 -0.47
C ILE A 134 -5.43 24.62 0.48
N GLU A 135 -5.76 23.40 0.91
CA GLU A 135 -4.81 22.52 1.61
C GLU A 135 -4.66 21.19 0.86
N LYS A 136 -3.45 20.64 0.85
CA LYS A 136 -3.11 19.39 0.18
C LYS A 136 -2.85 18.28 1.20
N ILE A 137 -3.64 17.23 1.10
CA ILE A 137 -3.55 16.05 1.96
C ILE A 137 -2.95 14.91 1.14
N LYS A 138 -1.73 14.49 1.45
CA LYS A 138 -1.11 13.31 0.85
C LYS A 138 -1.54 12.07 1.61
N VAL A 139 -2.20 11.14 0.93
CA VAL A 139 -2.62 9.85 1.49
C VAL A 139 -1.53 8.81 1.23
N LYS A 140 -0.91 8.34 2.32
CA LYS A 140 0.07 7.26 2.27
C LYS A 140 -0.62 5.91 2.04
N TYR A 141 0.11 4.97 1.44
CA TYR A 141 -0.36 3.62 1.16
C TYR A 141 0.62 2.57 1.68
N PHE A 142 0.09 1.40 1.94
CA PHE A 142 0.83 0.19 2.30
C PHE A 142 0.94 -0.70 1.06
N ASP A 143 2.10 -1.35 0.89
CA ASP A 143 2.40 -2.14 -0.29
C ASP A 143 3.62 -3.02 -0.02
N LEU A 144 3.44 -4.33 0.00
CA LEU A 144 4.50 -5.33 0.17
C LEU A 144 4.58 -6.24 -1.05
N ALA A 145 5.61 -6.06 -1.84
CA ALA A 145 5.91 -6.90 -3.00
C ALA A 145 6.82 -8.09 -2.66
N LEU A 146 6.66 -9.21 -3.36
CA LEU A 146 7.45 -10.42 -3.22
C LEU A 146 8.20 -10.76 -4.51
N LYS A 147 9.48 -11.15 -4.38
CA LYS A 147 10.29 -11.72 -5.46
C LYS A 147 10.90 -13.04 -5.05
N LYS A 148 10.90 -14.01 -5.97
CA LYS A 148 11.41 -15.36 -5.74
C LYS A 148 12.33 -15.84 -6.84
N TRP A 149 13.46 -16.44 -6.45
CA TRP A 149 14.43 -17.01 -7.40
C TRP A 149 15.15 -18.19 -6.80
N VAL A 150 15.78 -19.01 -7.67
CA VAL A 150 16.65 -20.10 -7.25
C VAL A 150 18.09 -19.58 -7.09
N THR A 151 18.69 -19.79 -5.93
CA THR A 151 20.07 -19.38 -5.66
C THR A 151 21.06 -20.51 -5.90
N GLU A 152 20.68 -21.77 -5.58
CA GLU A 152 21.58 -22.91 -5.65
C GLU A 152 20.84 -24.17 -6.09
N SER A 153 21.54 -25.02 -6.86
CA SER A 153 21.19 -26.42 -7.03
C SER A 153 22.22 -27.29 -6.31
N ILE A 154 21.75 -28.28 -5.54
CA ILE A 154 22.54 -29.15 -4.68
C ILE A 154 22.31 -30.58 -5.15
N VAL A 155 23.33 -31.19 -5.69
CA VAL A 155 23.26 -32.56 -6.26
C VAL A 155 24.17 -33.49 -5.47
N THR A 156 23.61 -34.55 -4.91
CA THR A 156 24.34 -35.55 -4.14
C THR A 156 24.21 -36.91 -4.81
N TYR A 157 25.39 -37.54 -5.13
CA TYR A 157 25.50 -38.87 -5.68
C TYR A 157 26.68 -39.61 -5.04
N ASN A 158 26.46 -40.85 -4.57
CA ASN A 158 27.47 -41.69 -3.88
C ASN A 158 28.18 -40.91 -2.74
N GLY A 159 27.44 -40.16 -1.92
CA GLY A 159 28.00 -39.41 -0.82
C GLY A 159 28.77 -38.14 -1.19
N LYS A 160 28.96 -37.87 -2.47
CA LYS A 160 29.58 -36.65 -2.96
C LYS A 160 28.52 -35.61 -3.31
N THR A 161 28.61 -34.46 -2.69
CA THR A 161 27.71 -33.31 -2.94
C THR A 161 28.39 -32.26 -3.80
N THR A 162 27.69 -31.78 -4.81
CA THR A 162 28.06 -30.65 -5.65
C THR A 162 27.02 -29.55 -5.52
N ILE A 163 27.46 -28.33 -5.22
CA ILE A 163 26.60 -27.13 -5.13
C ILE A 163 26.95 -26.24 -6.31
N THR A 164 25.93 -25.83 -7.06
CA THR A 164 26.07 -24.91 -8.18
C THR A 164 25.22 -23.68 -7.91
N LYS A 165 25.83 -22.50 -7.88
CA LYS A 165 25.12 -21.21 -7.79
C LYS A 165 24.52 -20.87 -9.15
N THR A 166 23.29 -20.38 -9.17
CA THR A 166 22.61 -20.00 -10.41
C THR A 166 23.08 -18.65 -10.94
N GLY A 167 23.37 -17.72 -10.03
CA GLY A 167 23.63 -16.30 -10.35
C GLY A 167 22.37 -15.49 -10.57
N HIS A 168 21.18 -16.08 -10.36
CA HIS A 168 19.90 -15.37 -10.45
C HIS A 168 19.74 -14.39 -9.27
N THR A 169 19.04 -13.28 -9.51
CA THR A 169 18.87 -12.16 -8.56
C THR A 169 17.42 -11.93 -8.15
N GLY A 170 16.45 -12.49 -8.89
CA GLY A 170 15.02 -12.23 -8.75
C GLY A 170 14.54 -10.97 -9.48
N ASP A 171 15.42 -10.37 -10.28
CA ASP A 171 15.11 -9.21 -11.11
C ASP A 171 14.84 -9.59 -12.58
N GLU A 172 15.06 -10.85 -12.92
CA GLU A 172 14.81 -11.39 -14.26
C GLU A 172 13.31 -11.60 -14.49
N ASN A 173 12.80 -11.20 -15.65
CA ASN A 173 11.40 -11.43 -16.02
C ASN A 173 11.30 -11.90 -17.49
N PRO A 174 10.91 -13.17 -17.77
CA PRO A 174 10.64 -14.21 -16.77
C PRO A 174 11.92 -14.75 -16.11
N GLU A 175 11.79 -15.30 -14.91
CA GLU A 175 12.88 -15.97 -14.21
C GLU A 175 13.40 -17.16 -15.02
N PRO A 176 14.72 -17.25 -15.27
CA PRO A 176 15.28 -18.39 -15.97
C PRO A 176 15.28 -19.65 -15.10
N PRO A 177 15.01 -20.86 -15.67
CA PRO A 177 14.99 -22.07 -14.87
C PRO A 177 16.39 -22.48 -14.40
N ALA A 178 16.52 -22.80 -13.10
CA ALA A 178 17.71 -23.47 -12.59
C ALA A 178 17.76 -24.91 -13.11
N LYS A 179 18.81 -25.23 -13.88
CA LYS A 179 18.91 -26.50 -14.62
C LYS A 179 19.81 -27.49 -13.93
N VAL A 180 19.30 -28.73 -13.73
CA VAL A 180 20.09 -29.90 -13.30
C VAL A 180 19.98 -31.02 -14.31
N GLU A 181 21.14 -31.55 -14.76
CA GLU A 181 21.22 -32.72 -15.64
C GLU A 181 21.68 -33.94 -14.85
N ILE A 182 20.94 -35.04 -14.93
CA ILE A 182 21.25 -36.31 -14.26
C ILE A 182 21.47 -37.39 -15.30
N ARG A 183 22.47 -38.22 -15.11
CA ARG A 183 22.62 -39.41 -15.96
C ARG A 183 21.44 -40.37 -15.75
N SER A 184 20.93 -40.92 -16.85
CA SER A 184 19.72 -41.75 -16.85
C SER A 184 19.84 -43.01 -15.97
N ASP A 185 21.07 -43.54 -15.81
CA ASP A 185 21.41 -44.72 -14.98
C ASP A 185 21.50 -44.37 -13.47
N ARG A 186 21.44 -43.08 -13.09
CA ARG A 186 21.64 -42.59 -11.72
C ARG A 186 20.39 -41.92 -11.11
N ILE A 187 19.30 -41.83 -11.84
CA ILE A 187 18.08 -41.11 -11.45
C ILE A 187 17.64 -41.47 -10.03
N ASN A 188 17.59 -42.77 -9.69
CA ASN A 188 17.11 -43.26 -8.41
C ASN A 188 18.17 -43.20 -7.28
N GLN A 189 19.41 -42.80 -7.59
CA GLN A 189 20.54 -42.76 -6.66
C GLN A 189 21.05 -41.35 -6.43
N THR A 190 20.43 -40.36 -7.11
CA THR A 190 20.82 -38.95 -7.02
C THR A 190 19.78 -38.18 -6.22
N THR A 191 20.25 -37.48 -5.21
CA THR A 191 19.41 -36.48 -4.49
C THR A 191 19.66 -35.12 -5.12
N VAL A 192 18.59 -34.42 -5.49
CA VAL A 192 18.64 -33.04 -5.97
C VAL A 192 17.83 -32.17 -5.04
N LYS A 193 18.44 -31.08 -4.60
CA LYS A 193 17.76 -30.03 -3.83
C LYS A 193 17.95 -28.70 -4.54
N PHE A 194 16.96 -27.83 -4.45
CA PHE A 194 17.01 -26.44 -4.90
C PHE A 194 16.82 -25.53 -3.71
N LYS A 195 17.68 -24.53 -3.59
CA LYS A 195 17.57 -23.48 -2.60
C LYS A 195 16.96 -22.26 -3.25
N PHE A 196 15.85 -21.80 -2.73
CA PHE A 196 15.14 -20.62 -3.19
C PHE A 196 15.35 -19.48 -2.19
N SER A 197 15.50 -18.29 -2.69
CA SER A 197 15.36 -17.04 -1.94
C SER A 197 14.00 -16.42 -2.22
N ILE A 198 13.40 -15.85 -1.21
CA ILE A 198 12.16 -15.09 -1.26
C ILE A 198 12.43 -13.75 -0.59
N LYS A 199 12.35 -12.67 -1.35
CA LYS A 199 12.58 -11.31 -0.90
C LYS A 199 11.24 -10.58 -0.82
N VAL A 200 10.91 -10.04 0.35
CA VAL A 200 9.81 -9.12 0.53
C VAL A 200 10.36 -7.71 0.56
N THR A 201 9.77 -6.82 -0.22
CA THR A 201 10.13 -5.40 -0.31
C THR A 201 8.91 -4.57 0.05
N ASN A 202 9.08 -3.52 0.83
CA ASN A 202 8.04 -2.51 1.03
C ASN A 202 8.18 -1.46 -0.08
N GLU A 203 7.25 -1.48 -1.05
CA GLU A 203 7.16 -0.54 -2.16
C GLU A 203 6.24 0.65 -1.84
N GLY A 204 5.55 0.59 -0.67
CA GLY A 204 4.65 1.62 -0.17
C GLY A 204 5.32 2.76 0.58
N GLU A 205 4.48 3.53 1.26
CA GLU A 205 4.85 4.69 2.09
C GLU A 205 4.57 4.46 3.60
N ILE A 206 3.95 3.32 3.94
CA ILE A 206 3.65 2.89 5.31
C ILE A 206 4.54 1.70 5.64
N GLU A 207 5.21 1.75 6.79
CA GLU A 207 6.00 0.64 7.29
C GLU A 207 5.10 -0.50 7.81
N GLY A 208 5.53 -1.75 7.67
CA GLY A 208 4.74 -2.89 8.10
C GLY A 208 5.50 -4.20 8.16
N TYR A 209 4.78 -5.30 8.24
CA TYR A 209 5.30 -6.64 8.51
C TYR A 209 4.73 -7.67 7.54
N ALA A 210 5.56 -8.53 6.99
CA ALA A 210 5.11 -9.79 6.40
C ALA A 210 4.97 -10.83 7.52
N LYS A 211 3.76 -11.03 8.02
CA LYS A 211 3.50 -11.91 9.19
C LYS A 211 3.71 -13.37 8.87
N GLU A 212 3.23 -13.80 7.71
CA GLU A 212 3.42 -15.15 7.19
C GLU A 212 3.70 -15.13 5.69
N ILE A 213 4.57 -16.05 5.25
CA ILE A 213 4.84 -16.33 3.84
C ILE A 213 4.50 -17.81 3.59
N ILE A 214 3.75 -18.08 2.52
CA ILE A 214 3.43 -19.43 2.06
C ILE A 214 4.31 -19.80 0.87
N ASP A 215 4.66 -21.09 0.78
CA ASP A 215 5.32 -21.70 -0.37
C ASP A 215 4.45 -22.83 -0.92
N TYR A 216 4.07 -22.73 -2.19
CA TYR A 216 3.21 -23.68 -2.89
C TYR A 216 4.04 -24.73 -3.59
N ILE A 217 4.24 -25.88 -2.92
CA ILE A 217 5.14 -26.94 -3.39
C ILE A 217 4.61 -27.60 -4.66
N PRO A 218 5.30 -27.49 -5.83
CA PRO A 218 4.83 -28.09 -7.06
C PRO A 218 5.00 -29.60 -7.08
N GLN A 219 4.18 -30.28 -7.88
CA GLN A 219 4.31 -31.71 -8.08
C GLN A 219 5.73 -32.10 -8.53
N GLY A 220 6.34 -33.08 -7.88
CA GLY A 220 7.69 -33.55 -8.17
C GLY A 220 8.78 -32.94 -7.29
N LEU A 221 8.45 -31.92 -6.50
CA LEU A 221 9.26 -31.47 -5.37
C LEU A 221 8.58 -31.84 -4.04
N LYS A 222 9.35 -31.84 -2.98
CA LYS A 222 8.84 -32.05 -1.61
C LYS A 222 9.56 -31.17 -0.61
N PHE A 223 8.83 -30.76 0.40
CA PHE A 223 9.35 -30.12 1.60
C PHE A 223 9.98 -31.17 2.53
N VAL A 224 11.09 -30.81 3.17
CA VAL A 224 11.79 -31.63 4.17
C VAL A 224 12.06 -30.73 5.38
N GLN A 225 11.48 -31.06 6.52
CA GLN A 225 11.54 -30.23 7.74
C GLN A 225 12.97 -30.00 8.23
N GLU A 226 13.82 -31.04 8.17
CA GLU A 226 15.21 -30.98 8.62
C GLU A 226 16.06 -30.00 7.80
N ASP A 227 15.73 -29.80 6.53
CA ASP A 227 16.37 -28.82 5.66
C ASP A 227 15.85 -27.39 5.91
N ASN A 228 14.70 -27.26 6.52
CA ASN A 228 13.95 -26.00 6.67
C ASN A 228 13.43 -25.77 8.10
N PRO A 229 14.32 -25.62 9.10
CA PRO A 229 13.91 -25.58 10.51
C PRO A 229 13.06 -24.38 10.91
N LYS A 230 13.05 -23.31 10.06
CA LYS A 230 12.26 -22.10 10.27
C LYS A 230 10.94 -22.08 9.50
N TRP A 231 10.65 -23.16 8.77
CA TRP A 231 9.38 -23.37 8.07
C TRP A 231 8.58 -24.44 8.78
N ARG A 232 7.28 -24.46 8.58
CA ARG A 232 6.39 -25.50 9.11
C ARG A 232 5.48 -26.03 8.02
N LEU A 233 5.24 -27.34 8.07
CA LEU A 233 4.17 -27.99 7.32
C LEU A 233 2.94 -28.05 8.22
N THR A 234 1.82 -27.53 7.76
CA THR A 234 0.55 -27.56 8.47
C THR A 234 -0.21 -28.87 8.20
N ASP A 235 -1.23 -29.16 9.03
CA ASP A 235 -2.05 -30.39 8.88
C ASP A 235 -2.84 -30.41 7.56
N ASP A 236 -3.15 -29.24 7.00
CA ASP A 236 -3.80 -29.07 5.70
C ASP A 236 -2.82 -29.02 4.51
N GLY A 237 -1.53 -29.24 4.78
CA GLY A 237 -0.50 -29.40 3.75
C GLY A 237 0.14 -28.10 3.25
N LYS A 238 -0.11 -26.97 3.90
CA LYS A 238 0.56 -25.70 3.58
C LYS A 238 1.97 -25.66 4.19
N VAL A 239 2.89 -25.04 3.48
CA VAL A 239 4.26 -24.79 3.94
C VAL A 239 4.42 -23.28 4.22
N LEU A 240 4.56 -22.94 5.49
CA LEU A 240 4.50 -21.55 5.97
C LEU A 240 5.75 -21.18 6.76
N THR A 241 6.12 -19.92 6.73
CA THR A 241 7.12 -19.32 7.63
C THR A 241 6.64 -17.99 8.19
N ASN A 242 6.95 -17.75 9.45
CA ASN A 242 6.72 -16.49 10.14
C ASN A 242 8.03 -15.80 10.58
N GLN A 243 9.11 -16.03 9.84
CA GLN A 243 10.43 -15.48 10.17
C GLN A 243 10.46 -13.95 10.21
N LEU A 244 9.58 -13.31 9.44
CA LEU A 244 9.51 -11.85 9.32
C LEU A 244 8.40 -11.22 10.17
N LYS A 245 7.63 -11.99 10.93
CA LYS A 245 6.45 -11.52 11.68
C LYS A 245 6.69 -10.34 12.62
N ASP A 246 7.91 -10.23 13.16
CA ASP A 246 8.33 -9.18 14.09
C ASP A 246 9.46 -8.31 13.50
N VAL A 247 9.67 -8.39 12.18
CA VAL A 247 10.68 -7.61 11.45
C VAL A 247 9.98 -6.48 10.70
N LEU A 248 10.11 -5.27 11.22
CA LEU A 248 9.55 -4.08 10.57
C LEU A 248 10.28 -3.83 9.25
N ILE A 249 9.52 -3.72 8.16
CA ILE A 249 10.01 -3.40 6.83
C ILE A 249 9.56 -1.97 6.50
N LYS A 250 10.53 -1.05 6.46
CA LYS A 250 10.25 0.35 6.15
C LYS A 250 10.15 0.58 4.64
N PRO A 251 9.51 1.67 4.20
CA PRO A 251 9.49 2.06 2.80
C PRO A 251 10.86 1.97 2.13
N GLY A 252 10.95 1.23 1.02
CA GLY A 252 12.16 0.95 0.27
C GLY A 252 13.10 -0.10 0.87
N GLU A 253 12.81 -0.65 2.06
CA GLU A 253 13.59 -1.74 2.65
C GLU A 253 13.09 -3.11 2.19
N SER A 254 13.98 -4.10 2.27
CA SER A 254 13.67 -5.49 1.92
C SER A 254 14.17 -6.47 2.97
N GLN A 255 13.49 -7.60 3.10
CA GLN A 255 13.90 -8.73 3.92
C GLN A 255 13.85 -10.02 3.10
N THR A 256 14.72 -10.99 3.43
CA THR A 256 14.82 -12.23 2.65
C THR A 256 14.72 -13.44 3.56
N VAL A 257 13.94 -14.43 3.11
CA VAL A 257 13.88 -15.77 3.69
C VAL A 257 14.29 -16.81 2.65
N GLU A 258 14.70 -17.98 3.09
CA GLU A 258 15.14 -19.06 2.21
C GLU A 258 14.37 -20.34 2.48
N ILE A 259 14.11 -21.13 1.42
CA ILE A 259 13.54 -22.47 1.50
C ILE A 259 14.30 -23.46 0.63
N ILE A 260 14.43 -24.70 1.07
CA ILE A 260 15.06 -25.78 0.30
C ILE A 260 14.03 -26.84 -0.03
N LEU A 261 13.81 -27.08 -1.31
CA LEU A 261 12.94 -28.14 -1.78
C LEU A 261 13.75 -29.28 -2.39
N THR A 262 13.33 -30.52 -2.09
CA THR A 262 13.98 -31.75 -2.57
C THR A 262 13.16 -32.32 -3.72
N TRP A 263 13.84 -32.63 -4.83
CA TRP A 263 13.23 -33.35 -5.94
C TRP A 263 12.84 -34.78 -5.53
N ILE A 264 11.64 -35.22 -5.90
CA ILE A 264 11.16 -36.58 -5.71
C ILE A 264 11.72 -37.43 -6.88
N ASN A 265 12.67 -38.32 -6.54
CA ASN A 265 13.38 -39.11 -7.55
C ASN A 265 12.43 -39.91 -8.44
N GLY A 266 12.67 -39.92 -9.73
CA GLY A 266 11.91 -40.73 -10.67
C GLY A 266 11.76 -40.09 -12.07
N LYS A 267 11.64 -40.92 -13.09
CA LYS A 267 11.44 -40.46 -14.47
C LYS A 267 10.20 -39.59 -14.63
N ASN A 268 9.15 -39.89 -13.90
CA ASN A 268 7.86 -39.16 -13.95
C ASN A 268 7.95 -37.74 -13.34
N ASN A 269 9.00 -37.45 -12.58
CA ASN A 269 9.23 -36.16 -11.94
C ASN A 269 10.31 -35.33 -12.65
N MET A 270 10.71 -35.70 -13.86
CA MET A 270 11.60 -34.91 -14.71
C MET A 270 10.88 -33.72 -15.34
N GLY A 271 11.65 -32.80 -15.94
CA GLY A 271 11.12 -31.63 -16.61
C GLY A 271 10.97 -30.40 -15.72
N LEU A 272 10.26 -29.42 -16.22
CA LEU A 272 10.05 -28.12 -15.59
C LEU A 272 9.12 -28.26 -14.36
N LYS A 273 9.48 -27.54 -13.30
CA LYS A 273 8.68 -27.33 -12.09
C LYS A 273 8.73 -25.85 -11.75
N THR A 274 7.59 -25.25 -11.54
CA THR A 274 7.48 -23.85 -11.13
C THR A 274 7.01 -23.79 -9.68
N ASN A 275 7.83 -23.22 -8.83
CA ASN A 275 7.53 -23.10 -7.40
C ASN A 275 7.12 -21.66 -7.08
N TRP A 276 5.91 -21.49 -6.57
CA TRP A 276 5.30 -20.20 -6.19
C TRP A 276 5.47 -19.92 -4.71
N ALA A 277 5.52 -18.65 -4.35
CA ALA A 277 5.37 -18.17 -2.98
C ALA A 277 4.52 -16.91 -2.97
N GLU A 278 3.92 -16.62 -1.83
CA GLU A 278 3.02 -15.49 -1.64
C GLU A 278 3.18 -14.96 -0.21
N ILE A 279 2.98 -13.67 0.00
CA ILE A 279 2.73 -13.10 1.32
C ILE A 279 1.36 -13.61 1.78
N TYR A 280 1.33 -14.46 2.78
CA TYR A 280 0.10 -15.11 3.25
C TYR A 280 -0.67 -14.26 4.25
N GLU A 281 0.04 -13.44 5.02
CA GLU A 281 -0.50 -12.50 6.00
C GLU A 281 0.47 -11.34 6.16
N ASP A 282 -0.06 -10.14 6.15
CA ASP A 282 0.65 -8.89 6.42
C ASP A 282 0.04 -8.14 7.61
N ASP A 283 0.69 -7.04 8.03
CA ASP A 283 0.20 -6.19 9.12
C ASP A 283 0.91 -4.84 9.12
N ASN A 284 0.21 -3.79 9.54
CA ASN A 284 0.77 -2.47 9.82
C ASN A 284 -0.05 -1.75 10.89
N ASP A 285 0.53 -0.72 11.52
CA ASP A 285 -0.09 -0.01 12.65
C ASP A 285 -1.36 0.78 12.32
N TYR A 286 -1.74 0.86 11.04
CA TYR A 286 -2.89 1.65 10.56
C TYR A 286 -4.04 0.80 10.03
N ASP A 287 -3.94 -0.55 10.10
CA ASP A 287 -4.89 -1.48 9.45
C ASP A 287 -5.12 -1.12 7.96
N SER A 288 -4.12 -0.53 7.31
CA SER A 288 -4.18 -0.17 5.90
C SER A 288 -4.03 -1.43 5.05
N PRO A 289 -4.98 -1.75 4.16
CA PRO A 289 -4.79 -2.86 3.24
C PRO A 289 -3.64 -2.58 2.28
N ASP A 290 -3.06 -3.64 1.73
CA ASP A 290 -2.16 -3.54 0.61
C ASP A 290 -2.88 -2.91 -0.60
N ILE A 291 -2.15 -2.08 -1.38
CA ILE A 291 -2.80 -1.21 -2.36
C ILE A 291 -3.27 -1.96 -3.61
N ASP A 292 -2.57 -3.01 -4.02
CA ASP A 292 -2.83 -3.70 -5.29
C ASP A 292 -2.75 -5.22 -5.19
N SER A 293 -2.56 -5.76 -3.98
CA SER A 293 -2.59 -7.18 -3.68
C SER A 293 -3.50 -7.54 -2.51
N THR A 294 -3.82 -8.83 -2.36
CA THR A 294 -4.59 -9.35 -1.24
C THR A 294 -3.90 -10.59 -0.68
N PRO A 295 -3.27 -10.50 0.50
CA PRO A 295 -2.51 -11.59 1.08
C PRO A 295 -3.28 -12.91 1.17
N GLY A 296 -2.62 -14.01 0.80
CA GLY A 296 -3.13 -15.37 0.98
C GLY A 296 -4.30 -15.78 0.07
N ASN A 297 -4.49 -15.13 -1.07
CA ASN A 297 -5.59 -15.38 -2.01
C ASN A 297 -5.22 -16.30 -3.20
N ASP A 298 -3.93 -16.67 -3.38
CA ASP A 298 -3.38 -17.48 -4.49
C ASP A 298 -3.76 -16.92 -5.88
N LYS A 299 -3.84 -15.59 -6.02
CA LYS A 299 -4.24 -14.93 -7.26
C LYS A 299 -3.03 -14.45 -8.05
N LYS A 300 -2.75 -15.14 -9.13
CA LYS A 300 -1.60 -14.88 -10.01
C LYS A 300 -1.66 -13.52 -10.67
N GLY A 301 -0.52 -12.80 -10.58
CA GLY A 301 -0.32 -11.50 -11.21
C GLY A 301 -0.49 -10.32 -10.26
N GLU A 302 -0.72 -10.57 -8.98
CA GLU A 302 -0.49 -9.61 -7.91
C GLU A 302 1.01 -9.57 -7.58
N ASP A 303 1.50 -8.52 -6.94
CA ASP A 303 2.94 -8.38 -6.69
C ASP A 303 3.39 -8.96 -5.33
N ASP A 304 2.43 -9.37 -4.49
CA ASP A 304 2.68 -10.11 -3.25
C ASP A 304 3.02 -11.60 -3.50
N GLU A 305 3.01 -12.06 -4.76
CA GLU A 305 3.39 -13.40 -5.17
C GLU A 305 4.41 -13.42 -6.30
N ASP A 306 5.25 -14.47 -6.33
CA ASP A 306 6.21 -14.67 -7.41
C ASP A 306 6.60 -16.15 -7.54
N ASP A 307 7.18 -16.51 -8.69
CA ASP A 307 7.58 -17.87 -9.01
C ASP A 307 9.05 -18.03 -9.38
N ALA A 308 9.57 -19.22 -9.14
CA ALA A 308 10.92 -19.59 -9.55
C ALA A 308 10.92 -20.98 -10.19
N PRO A 309 11.28 -21.08 -11.48
CA PRO A 309 11.32 -22.34 -12.19
C PRO A 309 12.62 -23.13 -11.96
N VAL A 310 12.48 -24.46 -11.90
CA VAL A 310 13.59 -25.41 -11.93
C VAL A 310 13.33 -26.47 -12.99
N ILE A 311 14.39 -26.98 -13.60
CA ILE A 311 14.26 -28.04 -14.61
C ILE A 311 15.26 -29.17 -14.36
N ILE A 312 14.75 -30.40 -14.31
CA ILE A 312 15.56 -31.61 -14.16
C ILE A 312 15.49 -32.42 -15.49
N THR A 313 16.63 -32.67 -16.09
CA THR A 313 16.74 -33.39 -17.34
C THR A 313 17.74 -34.54 -17.25
N THR A 314 17.67 -35.46 -18.20
CA THR A 314 18.74 -36.46 -18.36
C THR A 314 19.84 -35.95 -19.28
N ALA A 315 21.08 -36.13 -18.87
CA ALA A 315 22.23 -35.85 -19.73
C ALA A 315 22.17 -36.74 -20.97
N THR A 316 22.25 -36.12 -22.15
CA THR A 316 22.39 -36.81 -23.44
C THR A 316 23.87 -37.05 -23.72
N GLY A 317 24.27 -38.31 -23.89
CA GLY A 317 25.61 -38.68 -24.32
C GLY A 317 25.60 -39.00 -25.81
N SER A 318 26.58 -38.52 -26.59
CA SER A 318 26.89 -39.03 -27.93
C SER A 318 28.00 -40.09 -27.82
N VAL A 319 27.81 -41.24 -28.45
CA VAL A 319 28.85 -42.21 -28.61
C VAL A 319 29.39 -42.05 -30.04
N GLN A 320 30.68 -41.72 -30.17
CA GLN A 320 31.37 -41.72 -31.43
C GLN A 320 32.16 -43.01 -31.54
N THR A 321 31.75 -43.92 -32.44
CA THR A 321 32.47 -45.16 -32.69
C THR A 321 33.41 -44.94 -33.87
N TYR A 322 34.69 -45.09 -33.67
CA TYR A 322 35.70 -45.18 -34.76
C TYR A 322 35.85 -46.61 -35.11
N ILE A 323 35.60 -46.94 -36.41
CA ILE A 323 35.96 -48.24 -37.01
C ILE A 323 37.29 -48.04 -37.69
N THR A 324 38.36 -48.74 -37.24
CA THR A 324 39.67 -48.79 -37.86
C THR A 324 39.76 -49.99 -38.82
#